data_b33301b6ea1373e224b57a23a8501584
#
_entry.id   b33301b6ea1373e224b57a23a8501584
#
_cell.length_a   1.000
_cell.length_b   1.000
_cell.length_c   1.000
_cell.angle_alpha   90.00
_cell.angle_beta   90.00
_cell.angle_gamma   90.00
#
_symmetry.space_group_name_H-M   'P 1'
#
loop_
_entity.id
_entity.type
_entity.pdbx_description
1 polymer ?
#
loop_
_entity_poly.entity_id
_entity_poly.type
_entity_poly.pdbx_seq_one_letter_code
_entity_poly.pdbx_strand_id
1 'polypeptide(L)'
;MVFVDIDDTLWDFGTPFYVKLYTKGYNVLPPRLWEWHFAKGIVPIDKFYKITREVQEEQINYEPYAYAQEFLKNLKDMGYTIVVESNRDQELYFSTYKWLEKHNLIFDDLIISDDKRKLFNKNTELVVDDSPIVLEYALKQRIPATGLLFNWNKHLLDKVKLHKTLK
;
A
#
# COMPACT_ATOMS: atom_id res chain seq x y z
N MET A 1 -15.04 10.56 1.29
CA MET A 1 -14.41 9.42 0.56
C MET A 1 -13.01 9.22 1.12
N VAL A 2 -12.66 8.00 1.45
CA VAL A 2 -11.35 7.61 1.96
C VAL A 2 -10.67 6.72 0.92
N PHE A 3 -9.43 7.04 0.56
CA PHE A 3 -8.57 6.18 -0.28
C PHE A 3 -7.67 5.35 0.62
N VAL A 4 -7.63 4.03 0.38
CA VAL A 4 -6.84 3.08 1.16
C VAL A 4 -5.98 2.25 0.22
N ASP A 5 -4.67 2.34 0.38
CA ASP A 5 -3.71 1.53 -0.35
C ASP A 5 -3.74 0.06 0.09
N ILE A 6 -3.11 -0.81 -0.69
CA ILE A 6 -3.05 -2.26 -0.44
C ILE A 6 -1.68 -2.70 0.05
N ASP A 7 -0.63 -2.47 -0.75
CA ASP A 7 0.71 -3.02 -0.54
C ASP A 7 1.39 -2.30 0.64
N ASP A 8 1.87 -3.05 1.65
CA ASP A 8 2.39 -2.51 2.92
C ASP A 8 1.41 -1.59 3.69
N THR A 9 0.12 -1.64 3.32
CA THR A 9 -0.96 -0.96 4.02
C THR A 9 -2.00 -1.94 4.54
N LEU A 10 -2.54 -2.83 3.72
CA LEU A 10 -3.49 -3.88 4.14
C LEU A 10 -2.85 -5.26 4.30
N TRP A 11 -1.68 -5.50 3.73
CA TRP A 11 -0.90 -6.73 3.86
C TRP A 11 0.59 -6.46 3.78
N ASP A 12 1.42 -7.42 4.23
CA ASP A 12 2.88 -7.36 4.19
C ASP A 12 3.38 -7.73 2.78
N PHE A 13 3.51 -6.71 1.91
CA PHE A 13 4.12 -6.86 0.60
C PHE A 13 5.65 -6.97 0.69
N GLY A 14 6.26 -6.24 1.60
CA GLY A 14 7.71 -6.13 1.71
C GLY A 14 8.41 -7.45 1.97
N THR A 15 7.86 -8.31 2.82
CA THR A 15 8.48 -9.61 3.16
C THR A 15 8.57 -10.56 1.96
N PRO A 16 7.50 -10.92 1.23
CA PRO A 16 7.62 -11.78 0.05
C PRO A 16 8.43 -11.14 -1.07
N PHE A 17 8.38 -9.82 -1.22
CA PHE A 17 9.21 -9.11 -2.19
C PHE A 17 10.70 -9.25 -1.88
N TYR A 18 11.09 -9.07 -0.60
CA TYR A 18 12.45 -9.31 -0.15
C TYR A 18 12.92 -10.74 -0.43
N VAL A 19 12.09 -11.74 -0.09
CA VAL A 19 12.42 -13.15 -0.33
C VAL A 19 12.66 -13.41 -1.82
N LYS A 20 11.81 -12.87 -2.71
CA LYS A 20 12.01 -13.02 -4.16
C LYS A 20 13.28 -12.32 -4.67
N LEU A 21 13.56 -11.11 -4.19
CA LEU A 21 14.81 -10.42 -4.53
C LEU A 21 16.02 -11.22 -4.11
N TYR A 22 16.03 -11.69 -2.86
CA TYR A 22 17.14 -12.47 -2.30
C TYR A 22 17.35 -13.78 -3.05
N THR A 23 16.30 -14.54 -3.34
CA THR A 23 16.37 -15.82 -4.06
C THR A 23 16.80 -15.66 -5.52
N LYS A 24 16.57 -14.49 -6.11
CA LYS A 24 17.07 -14.13 -7.45
C LYS A 24 18.51 -13.57 -7.43
N GLY A 25 19.18 -13.57 -6.27
CA GLY A 25 20.58 -13.19 -6.11
C GLY A 25 20.84 -11.70 -5.90
N TYR A 26 19.79 -10.88 -5.64
CA TYR A 26 19.99 -9.47 -5.31
C TYR A 26 20.28 -9.31 -3.82
N ASN A 27 21.44 -8.75 -3.49
CA ASN A 27 21.86 -8.51 -2.11
C ASN A 27 21.26 -7.19 -1.57
N VAL A 28 19.96 -7.24 -1.22
CA VAL A 28 19.24 -6.14 -0.60
C VAL A 28 19.12 -6.35 0.91
N LEU A 29 19.03 -5.26 1.66
CA LEU A 29 18.77 -5.29 3.10
C LEU A 29 17.36 -5.84 3.39
N PRO A 30 17.09 -6.36 4.61
CA PRO A 30 15.74 -6.77 5.00
C PRO A 30 14.76 -5.58 5.07
N PRO A 31 13.45 -5.79 4.88
CA PRO A 31 12.44 -4.72 4.73
C PRO A 31 12.46 -3.67 5.83
N ARG A 32 12.70 -4.06 7.08
CA ARG A 32 12.76 -3.13 8.23
C ARG A 32 13.83 -2.04 8.10
N LEU A 33 14.80 -2.21 7.20
CA LEU A 33 15.91 -1.26 6.95
C LEU A 33 15.77 -0.53 5.62
N TRP A 34 14.69 -0.78 4.86
CA TRP A 34 14.52 -0.13 3.57
C TRP A 34 14.27 1.36 3.71
N GLU A 35 14.97 2.11 2.87
CA GLU A 35 14.60 3.47 2.50
C GLU A 35 13.76 3.40 1.21
N TRP A 36 13.04 4.46 0.84
CA TRP A 36 12.12 4.42 -0.30
C TRP A 36 12.75 3.95 -1.63
N HIS A 37 14.02 4.23 -1.82
CA HIS A 37 14.77 3.84 -3.02
C HIS A 37 15.79 2.72 -2.77
N PHE A 38 15.56 1.85 -1.79
CA PHE A 38 16.51 0.82 -1.33
C PHE A 38 17.10 -0.06 -2.44
N ALA A 39 16.35 -0.32 -3.51
CA ALA A 39 16.76 -1.20 -4.61
C ALA A 39 17.55 -0.47 -5.71
N LYS A 40 17.62 0.88 -5.65
CA LYS A 40 18.29 1.69 -6.68
C LYS A 40 19.78 1.35 -6.75
N GLY A 41 20.25 0.99 -7.96
CA GLY A 41 21.64 0.60 -8.19
C GLY A 41 21.96 -0.86 -7.80
N ILE A 42 21.01 -1.60 -7.20
CA ILE A 42 21.15 -3.01 -6.84
C ILE A 42 20.32 -3.89 -7.78
N VAL A 43 19.07 -3.48 -8.05
CA VAL A 43 18.13 -4.21 -8.88
C VAL A 43 17.87 -3.41 -10.16
N PRO A 44 18.07 -3.98 -11.36
CA PRO A 44 17.66 -3.34 -12.62
C PRO A 44 16.17 -3.03 -12.60
N ILE A 45 15.78 -1.87 -13.15
CA ILE A 45 14.42 -1.36 -13.02
C ILE A 45 13.36 -2.30 -13.64
N ASP A 46 13.67 -2.92 -14.77
CA ASP A 46 12.80 -3.91 -15.41
C ASP A 46 12.60 -5.16 -14.54
N LYS A 47 13.64 -5.60 -13.85
CA LYS A 47 13.60 -6.72 -12.91
C LYS A 47 12.82 -6.36 -11.65
N PHE A 48 13.00 -5.14 -11.16
CA PHE A 48 12.26 -4.63 -10.02
C PHE A 48 10.74 -4.69 -10.28
N TYR A 49 10.25 -4.12 -11.37
CA TYR A 49 8.84 -4.14 -11.72
C TYR A 49 8.31 -5.56 -12.01
N LYS A 50 9.12 -6.40 -12.67
CA LYS A 50 8.75 -7.79 -12.90
C LYS A 50 8.55 -8.55 -11.58
N ILE A 51 9.47 -8.40 -10.63
CA ILE A 51 9.38 -9.08 -9.32
C ILE A 51 8.23 -8.51 -8.49
N THR A 52 8.00 -7.18 -8.54
CA THR A 52 6.82 -6.55 -7.93
C THR A 52 5.54 -7.20 -8.43
N ARG A 53 5.37 -7.32 -9.74
CA ARG A 53 4.21 -7.97 -10.35
C ARG A 53 4.07 -9.43 -9.92
N GLU A 54 5.16 -10.22 -9.92
CA GLU A 54 5.15 -11.62 -9.46
C GLU A 54 4.63 -11.75 -8.03
N VAL A 55 5.00 -10.84 -7.13
CA VAL A 55 4.51 -10.82 -5.74
C VAL A 55 3.03 -10.46 -5.67
N GLN A 56 2.61 -9.46 -6.45
CA GLN A 56 1.21 -9.03 -6.50
C GLN A 56 0.29 -10.12 -7.09
N GLU A 57 0.77 -10.89 -8.08
CA GLU A 57 0.05 -12.06 -8.63
C GLU A 57 -0.14 -13.16 -7.56
N GLU A 58 0.81 -13.32 -6.66
CA GLU A 58 0.77 -14.31 -5.58
C GLU A 58 0.01 -13.84 -4.34
N GLN A 59 -0.45 -12.59 -4.28
CA GLN A 59 -1.14 -12.00 -3.12
C GLN A 59 -2.29 -12.86 -2.60
N ILE A 60 -2.99 -13.59 -3.47
CA ILE A 60 -4.11 -14.47 -3.09
C ILE A 60 -3.72 -15.54 -2.05
N ASN A 61 -2.43 -15.85 -1.91
CA ASN A 61 -1.89 -16.82 -0.98
C ASN A 61 -1.50 -16.22 0.39
N TYR A 62 -1.60 -14.90 0.56
CA TYR A 62 -1.19 -14.19 1.77
C TYR A 62 -2.37 -13.61 2.53
N GLU A 63 -2.22 -13.57 3.85
CA GLU A 63 -3.20 -12.97 4.75
C GLU A 63 -3.03 -11.44 4.82
N PRO A 64 -4.12 -10.69 5.03
CA PRO A 64 -4.02 -9.28 5.36
C PRO A 64 -3.37 -9.08 6.74
N TYR A 65 -2.92 -7.86 7.02
CA TYR A 65 -2.48 -7.51 8.37
C TYR A 65 -3.58 -7.75 9.40
N ALA A 66 -3.16 -8.11 10.62
CA ALA A 66 -4.05 -8.13 11.75
C ALA A 66 -4.77 -6.77 11.87
N TYR A 67 -6.08 -6.81 12.15
CA TYR A 67 -6.97 -5.63 12.21
C TYR A 67 -7.33 -4.97 10.87
N ALA A 68 -6.88 -5.43 9.71
CA ALA A 68 -7.27 -4.84 8.42
C ALA A 68 -8.80 -4.84 8.21
N GLN A 69 -9.47 -5.95 8.54
CA GLN A 69 -10.94 -6.03 8.51
C GLN A 69 -11.60 -5.04 9.48
N GLU A 70 -11.12 -5.01 10.72
CA GLU A 70 -11.66 -4.11 11.76
C GLU A 70 -11.45 -2.65 11.38
N PHE A 71 -10.28 -2.31 10.86
CA PHE A 71 -9.94 -0.97 10.39
C PHE A 71 -10.91 -0.51 9.30
N LEU A 72 -11.10 -1.29 8.25
CA LEU A 72 -12.02 -0.93 7.15
C LEU A 72 -13.48 -0.89 7.64
N LYS A 73 -13.87 -1.82 8.52
CA LYS A 73 -15.19 -1.79 9.14
C LYS A 73 -15.40 -0.50 9.94
N ASN A 74 -14.44 -0.07 10.73
CA ASN A 74 -14.53 1.16 11.51
C ASN A 74 -14.69 2.38 10.62
N LEU A 75 -13.94 2.47 9.50
CA LEU A 75 -14.13 3.54 8.52
C LEU A 75 -15.57 3.53 7.94
N LYS A 76 -16.09 2.34 7.67
CA LYS A 76 -17.47 2.19 7.15
C LYS A 76 -18.52 2.60 8.18
N ASP A 77 -18.35 2.18 9.44
CA ASP A 77 -19.23 2.52 10.55
C ASP A 77 -19.24 4.06 10.84
N MET A 78 -18.14 4.74 10.54
CA MET A 78 -18.02 6.20 10.56
C MET A 78 -18.69 6.90 9.37
N GLY A 79 -19.26 6.15 8.43
CA GLY A 79 -19.98 6.67 7.27
C GLY A 79 -19.14 7.01 6.05
N TYR A 80 -17.87 6.60 6.02
CA TYR A 80 -17.02 6.86 4.87
C TYR A 80 -17.33 5.94 3.69
N THR A 81 -17.22 6.51 2.47
CA THR A 81 -17.06 5.72 1.24
C THR A 81 -15.60 5.31 1.12
N ILE A 82 -15.34 4.01 1.04
CA ILE A 82 -13.98 3.44 1.01
C ILE A 82 -13.63 3.06 -0.42
N VAL A 83 -12.61 3.69 -0.97
CA VAL A 83 -12.00 3.32 -2.25
C VAL A 83 -10.66 2.66 -1.96
N VAL A 84 -10.58 1.36 -2.19
CA VAL A 84 -9.30 0.65 -2.16
C VAL A 84 -8.57 0.96 -3.46
N GLU A 85 -7.30 1.34 -3.36
CA GLU A 85 -6.52 1.70 -4.53
C GLU A 85 -5.14 1.03 -4.51
N SER A 86 -4.58 0.77 -5.68
CA SER A 86 -3.25 0.20 -5.77
C SER A 86 -2.53 0.59 -7.06
N ASN A 87 -1.21 0.77 -6.94
CA ASN A 87 -0.33 0.95 -8.10
C ASN A 87 0.15 -0.43 -8.56
N ARG A 88 -0.58 -1.00 -9.51
CA ARG A 88 -0.28 -2.29 -10.15
C ARG A 88 -0.84 -2.36 -11.56
N ASP A 89 -0.53 -3.43 -12.29
CA ASP A 89 -1.06 -3.64 -13.64
C ASP A 89 -2.58 -3.87 -13.61
N GLN A 90 -3.31 -3.31 -14.58
CA GLN A 90 -4.76 -3.46 -14.71
C GLN A 90 -5.22 -4.92 -14.81
N GLU A 91 -4.37 -5.79 -15.38
CA GLU A 91 -4.64 -7.24 -15.47
C GLU A 91 -4.81 -7.91 -14.10
N LEU A 92 -4.28 -7.30 -13.03
CA LEU A 92 -4.37 -7.80 -11.66
C LEU A 92 -5.66 -7.38 -10.94
N TYR A 93 -6.56 -6.64 -11.60
CA TYR A 93 -7.81 -6.18 -10.99
C TYR A 93 -8.61 -7.33 -10.37
N PHE A 94 -8.89 -8.38 -11.14
CA PHE A 94 -9.71 -9.49 -10.65
C PHE A 94 -9.04 -10.32 -9.55
N SER A 95 -7.74 -10.55 -9.60
CA SER A 95 -7.02 -11.25 -8.55
C SER A 95 -7.01 -10.43 -7.25
N THR A 96 -6.82 -9.12 -7.36
CA THR A 96 -6.88 -8.18 -6.23
C THR A 96 -8.28 -8.15 -5.61
N TYR A 97 -9.32 -8.02 -6.44
CA TYR A 97 -10.71 -8.03 -6.00
C TYR A 97 -11.05 -9.33 -5.25
N LYS A 98 -10.66 -10.49 -5.80
CA LYS A 98 -10.86 -11.80 -5.16
C LYS A 98 -10.12 -11.91 -3.83
N TRP A 99 -8.94 -11.34 -3.70
CA TRP A 99 -8.23 -11.33 -2.43
C TRP A 99 -8.97 -10.50 -1.38
N LEU A 100 -9.46 -9.32 -1.73
CA LEU A 100 -10.26 -8.48 -0.85
C LEU A 100 -11.55 -9.21 -0.40
N GLU A 101 -12.26 -9.85 -1.32
CA GLU A 101 -13.46 -10.66 -1.00
C GLU A 101 -13.15 -11.87 -0.12
N LYS A 102 -12.10 -12.64 -0.46
CA LYS A 102 -11.68 -13.83 0.30
C LYS A 102 -11.45 -13.50 1.78
N HIS A 103 -10.91 -12.33 2.06
CA HIS A 103 -10.59 -11.89 3.41
C HIS A 103 -11.66 -10.99 4.04
N ASN A 104 -12.85 -10.87 3.43
CA ASN A 104 -13.96 -10.05 3.90
C ASN A 104 -13.54 -8.59 4.21
N LEU A 105 -12.65 -8.03 3.40
CA LEU A 105 -12.23 -6.64 3.50
C LEU A 105 -13.32 -5.76 2.87
N ILE A 106 -13.94 -4.91 3.67
CA ILE A 106 -15.08 -4.08 3.24
C ILE A 106 -14.57 -2.88 2.44
N PHE A 107 -15.09 -2.68 1.25
CA PHE A 107 -14.82 -1.52 0.40
C PHE A 107 -16.02 -1.23 -0.51
N ASP A 108 -16.09 -0.02 -1.05
CA ASP A 108 -17.13 0.40 -1.99
C ASP A 108 -16.64 0.36 -3.43
N ASP A 109 -15.36 0.61 -3.66
CA ASP A 109 -14.76 0.58 -5.01
C ASP A 109 -13.30 0.13 -4.94
N LEU A 110 -12.80 -0.46 -6.04
CA LEU A 110 -11.41 -0.83 -6.25
C LEU A 110 -10.88 -0.14 -7.51
N ILE A 111 -9.81 0.62 -7.34
CA ILE A 111 -9.16 1.33 -8.46
C ILE A 111 -7.70 0.89 -8.58
N ILE A 112 -7.35 0.41 -9.76
CA ILE A 112 -5.95 0.17 -10.14
C ILE A 112 -5.48 1.38 -10.95
N SER A 113 -4.39 2.01 -10.53
CA SER A 113 -3.89 3.24 -11.15
C SER A 113 -2.37 3.23 -11.28
N ASP A 114 -1.86 3.79 -12.34
CA ASP A 114 -0.43 4.07 -12.55
C ASP A 114 0.07 5.25 -11.68
N ASP A 115 -0.85 6.12 -11.27
CA ASP A 115 -0.56 7.26 -10.40
C ASP A 115 -1.76 7.60 -9.54
N LYS A 116 -1.77 7.09 -8.32
CA LYS A 116 -2.83 7.29 -7.31
C LYS A 116 -3.14 8.78 -7.05
N ARG A 117 -2.14 9.66 -7.15
CA ARG A 117 -2.29 11.10 -6.89
C ARG A 117 -3.32 11.76 -7.80
N LYS A 118 -3.55 11.20 -9.00
CA LYS A 118 -4.59 11.67 -9.95
C LYS A 118 -6.02 11.39 -9.48
N LEU A 119 -6.20 10.47 -8.53
CA LEU A 119 -7.51 10.09 -7.99
C LEU A 119 -8.01 11.10 -6.95
N PHE A 120 -7.10 11.79 -6.28
CA PHE A 120 -7.44 12.67 -5.17
C PHE A 120 -8.06 13.98 -5.67
N ASN A 121 -9.15 14.35 -5.04
CA ASN A 121 -9.94 15.54 -5.41
C ASN A 121 -10.57 16.19 -4.17
N LYS A 122 -11.39 17.22 -4.35
CA LYS A 122 -12.04 17.98 -3.26
C LYS A 122 -12.95 17.16 -2.34
N ASN A 123 -13.34 15.94 -2.76
CA ASN A 123 -14.17 15.03 -1.95
C ASN A 123 -13.32 13.99 -1.21
N THR A 124 -11.99 14.05 -1.34
CA THR A 124 -11.06 13.17 -0.62
C THR A 124 -10.95 13.68 0.81
N GLU A 125 -11.42 12.86 1.76
CA GLU A 125 -11.46 13.19 3.19
C GLU A 125 -10.25 12.63 3.95
N LEU A 126 -9.69 11.51 3.46
CA LEU A 126 -8.53 10.86 4.06
C LEU A 126 -7.80 10.00 3.02
N VAL A 127 -6.49 9.96 3.11
CA VAL A 127 -5.62 9.03 2.39
C VAL A 127 -4.90 8.16 3.41
N VAL A 128 -4.94 6.84 3.20
CA VAL A 128 -4.25 5.84 4.01
C VAL A 128 -3.26 5.10 3.12
N ASP A 129 -1.97 5.36 3.30
CA ASP A 129 -0.92 4.87 2.39
C ASP A 129 0.41 4.75 3.16
N ASP A 130 1.31 3.87 2.74
CA ASP A 130 2.66 3.75 3.28
C ASP A 130 3.69 4.61 2.52
N SER A 131 3.37 4.96 1.26
CA SER A 131 4.26 5.66 0.35
C SER A 131 4.50 7.10 0.77
N PRO A 132 5.76 7.50 1.02
CA PRO A 132 6.08 8.90 1.34
C PRO A 132 5.69 9.85 0.21
N ILE A 133 5.75 9.41 -1.04
CA ILE A 133 5.37 10.23 -2.20
C ILE A 133 3.88 10.57 -2.17
N VAL A 134 3.04 9.60 -1.86
CA VAL A 134 1.58 9.76 -1.78
C VAL A 134 1.21 10.61 -0.57
N LEU A 135 1.79 10.31 0.61
CA LEU A 135 1.58 11.06 1.84
C LEU A 135 2.00 12.54 1.71
N GLU A 136 3.17 12.81 1.14
CA GLU A 136 3.63 14.18 0.89
C GLU A 136 2.74 14.92 -0.10
N TYR A 137 2.24 14.22 -1.13
CA TYR A 137 1.30 14.82 -2.07
C TYR A 137 -0.02 15.19 -1.38
N ALA A 138 -0.59 14.28 -0.60
CA ALA A 138 -1.81 14.56 0.17
C ALA A 138 -1.64 15.78 1.07
N LEU A 139 -0.51 15.88 1.80
CA LEU A 139 -0.19 17.05 2.62
C LEU A 139 -0.15 18.36 1.81
N LYS A 140 0.50 18.34 0.63
CA LYS A 140 0.55 19.52 -0.27
C LYS A 140 -0.83 19.95 -0.74
N GLN A 141 -1.75 19.00 -0.93
CA GLN A 141 -3.14 19.26 -1.28
C GLN A 141 -4.03 19.58 -0.07
N ARG A 142 -3.48 19.60 1.15
CA ARG A 142 -4.19 19.77 2.42
C ARG A 142 -5.25 18.69 2.66
N ILE A 143 -5.00 17.49 2.15
CA ILE A 143 -5.82 16.30 2.40
C ILE A 143 -5.28 15.61 3.64
N PRO A 144 -6.12 15.28 4.63
CA PRO A 144 -5.73 14.45 5.76
C PRO A 144 -5.10 13.13 5.28
N ALA A 145 -3.98 12.74 5.88
CA ALA A 145 -3.27 11.53 5.51
C ALA A 145 -2.77 10.77 6.74
N THR A 146 -2.74 9.45 6.65
CA THR A 146 -2.24 8.54 7.68
C THR A 146 -1.69 7.28 7.02
N GLY A 147 -1.02 6.42 7.77
CA GLY A 147 -0.53 5.14 7.27
C GLY A 147 0.21 4.35 8.32
N LEU A 148 0.75 3.20 7.95
CA LEU A 148 1.64 2.42 8.79
C LEU A 148 3.04 3.03 8.80
N LEU A 149 3.69 2.96 9.96
CA LEU A 149 5.05 3.47 10.15
C LEU A 149 6.08 2.46 9.66
N PHE A 150 6.83 2.88 8.68
CA PHE A 150 8.00 2.17 8.16
C PHE A 150 9.26 3.06 8.17
N ASN A 151 10.42 2.45 7.96
CA ASN A 151 11.66 3.21 7.91
C ASN A 151 11.67 4.23 6.76
N TRP A 152 11.03 3.91 5.63
CA TRP A 152 10.98 4.79 4.45
C TRP A 152 10.05 6.00 4.57
N ASN A 153 9.12 6.00 5.54
CA ASN A 153 8.21 7.14 5.76
C ASN A 153 8.37 7.82 7.13
N LYS A 154 9.29 7.35 7.98
CA LYS A 154 9.49 7.87 9.34
C LYS A 154 9.83 9.38 9.40
N HIS A 155 10.40 9.94 8.32
CA HIS A 155 10.69 11.36 8.22
C HIS A 155 9.43 12.24 8.16
N LEU A 156 8.26 11.64 7.99
CA LEU A 156 6.96 12.33 7.98
C LEU A 156 6.24 12.33 9.33
N LEU A 157 6.82 11.72 10.39
CA LEU A 157 6.18 11.58 11.71
C LEU A 157 5.69 12.92 12.31
N ASP A 158 6.39 14.02 12.03
CA ASP A 158 6.00 15.35 12.52
C ASP A 158 4.86 16.00 11.70
N LYS A 159 4.50 15.39 10.57
CA LYS A 159 3.53 15.94 9.60
C LYS A 159 2.32 15.05 9.37
N VAL A 160 2.51 13.74 9.50
CA VAL A 160 1.51 12.70 9.27
C VAL A 160 1.44 11.80 10.49
N LYS A 161 0.25 11.49 10.93
CA LYS A 161 0.06 10.50 12.00
C LYS A 161 0.31 9.10 11.42
N LEU A 162 1.46 8.51 11.78
CA LEU A 162 1.83 7.16 11.37
C LEU A 162 1.67 6.19 12.55
N HIS A 163 1.19 5.00 12.27
CA HIS A 163 0.81 3.98 13.25
C HIS A 163 1.68 2.73 13.11
N LYS A 164 1.89 2.02 14.22
CA LYS A 164 2.58 0.72 14.19
C LYS A 164 1.70 -0.44 13.74
N THR A 165 0.40 -0.26 13.81
CA THR A 165 -0.62 -1.26 13.43
C THR A 165 -1.88 -0.54 12.94
N LEU A 166 -2.80 -1.28 12.30
CA LEU A 166 -4.13 -0.79 11.90
C LEU A 166 -5.15 -0.73 13.06
N LYS A 167 -4.72 -1.03 14.28
CA LYS A 167 -5.56 -1.02 15.47
C LYS A 167 -5.91 0.40 15.92
#